data_c24a7a6852edbdb9604a069c59f92626
#
_entry.id   c24a7a6852edbdb9604a069c59f92626
#
_cell.length_a   1.000
_cell.length_b   1.000
_cell.length_c   1.000
_cell.angle_alpha   90.00
_cell.angle_beta   90.00
_cell.angle_gamma   90.00
#
_symmetry.space_group_name_H-M   'P 1'
#
loop_
_entity.id
_entity.type
_entity.pdbx_description
1 polymer ?
#
loop_
_entity_poly.entity_id
_entity_poly.type
_entity_poly.pdbx_seq_one_letter_code
_entity_poly.pdbx_strand_id
1 'polypeptide(L)'
;MLTTPQHYNAETTREKALQSLSAAKSDSAYDANNHIRQDQAMMALDVSEPFGGSMEKAASAVKAKVLIVVALQDHTVTPGPAMEFGKAIRAELLTVNNECGHQLTSCENDRVVGAVAEFLQQ
;
A
#
# COMPACT_ATOMS: atom_id res chain seq x y z
N MET A 1 4.53 -11.83 -0.80
CA MET A 1 3.24 -12.26 -0.19
C MET A 1 2.43 -11.00 0.07
N LEU A 2 1.22 -10.89 -0.49
CA LEU A 2 0.41 -9.67 -0.40
C LEU A 2 -0.51 -9.63 0.82
N THR A 3 -0.82 -10.80 1.39
CA THR A 3 -1.57 -10.92 2.67
C THR A 3 -0.63 -11.23 3.82
N THR A 4 -1.13 -11.21 5.06
CA THR A 4 -0.33 -11.65 6.20
C THR A 4 -0.03 -13.16 6.11
N PRO A 5 1.05 -13.64 6.74
CA PRO A 5 1.32 -15.09 6.83
C PRO A 5 0.17 -15.88 7.44
N GLN A 6 -0.53 -15.30 8.42
CA GLN A 6 -1.68 -15.92 9.10
C GLN A 6 -2.82 -16.16 8.11
N HIS A 7 -3.19 -15.13 7.34
CA HIS A 7 -4.21 -15.25 6.30
C HIS A 7 -3.83 -16.31 5.24
N TYR A 8 -2.58 -16.23 4.74
CA TYR A 8 -2.09 -17.20 3.75
C TYR A 8 -2.16 -18.63 4.26
N ASN A 9 -1.76 -18.88 5.51
CA ASN A 9 -1.80 -20.21 6.11
C ASN A 9 -3.22 -20.73 6.34
N ALA A 10 -4.21 -19.83 6.57
CA ALA A 10 -5.61 -20.21 6.70
C ALA A 10 -6.23 -20.63 5.35
N GLU A 11 -5.80 -20.01 4.25
CA GLU A 11 -6.38 -20.19 2.91
C GLU A 11 -5.64 -21.26 2.07
N THR A 12 -4.40 -21.62 2.47
CA THR A 12 -3.50 -22.43 1.62
C THR A 12 -2.94 -23.62 2.39
N THR A 13 -3.01 -24.82 1.79
CA THR A 13 -2.27 -25.98 2.27
C THR A 13 -0.87 -26.02 1.65
N ARG A 14 0.04 -26.81 2.27
CA ARG A 14 1.37 -27.03 1.70
C ARG A 14 1.34 -27.55 0.26
N GLU A 15 0.42 -28.48 -0.04
CA GLU A 15 0.26 -29.08 -1.36
C GLU A 15 -0.14 -28.02 -2.38
N LYS A 16 -1.12 -27.16 -2.05
CA LYS A 16 -1.55 -26.04 -2.92
C LYS A 16 -0.42 -25.04 -3.14
N ALA A 17 0.34 -24.70 -2.08
CA ALA A 17 1.50 -23.81 -2.20
C ALA A 17 2.56 -24.38 -3.14
N LEU A 18 2.90 -25.66 -3.02
CA LEU A 18 3.87 -26.32 -3.90
C LEU A 18 3.38 -26.41 -5.34
N GLN A 19 2.09 -26.68 -5.56
CA GLN A 19 1.48 -26.65 -6.89
C GLN A 19 1.57 -25.25 -7.52
N SER A 20 1.26 -24.22 -6.76
CA SER A 20 1.36 -22.82 -7.23
C SER A 20 2.79 -22.43 -7.60
N LEU A 21 3.77 -22.83 -6.79
CA LEU A 21 5.19 -22.58 -7.08
C LEU A 21 5.65 -23.33 -8.34
N SER A 22 5.23 -24.59 -8.52
CA SER A 22 5.60 -25.40 -9.70
C SER A 22 4.90 -24.89 -10.97
N ALA A 23 3.71 -24.31 -10.85
CA ALA A 23 2.96 -23.73 -11.95
C ALA A 23 3.41 -22.30 -12.31
N ALA A 24 4.16 -21.62 -11.41
CA ALA A 24 4.67 -20.28 -11.65
C ALA A 24 5.62 -20.29 -12.86
N LYS A 25 5.24 -19.57 -13.90
CA LYS A 25 6.08 -19.35 -15.07
C LYS A 25 6.81 -18.03 -14.91
N SER A 26 8.08 -17.99 -15.33
CA SER A 26 8.79 -16.72 -15.43
C SER A 26 8.13 -15.87 -16.52
N ASP A 27 7.74 -14.66 -16.17
CA ASP A 27 7.30 -13.68 -17.16
C ASP A 27 8.56 -13.05 -17.78
N SER A 28 8.84 -13.40 -19.04
CA SER A 28 10.01 -12.87 -19.76
C SER A 28 9.90 -11.37 -20.05
N ALA A 29 8.69 -10.80 -20.00
CA ALA A 29 8.45 -9.38 -20.20
C ALA A 29 8.73 -8.56 -18.93
N TYR A 30 8.70 -9.19 -17.75
CA TYR A 30 8.97 -8.55 -16.47
C TYR A 30 10.01 -9.36 -15.69
N ASP A 31 11.26 -9.12 -16.02
CA ASP A 31 12.41 -9.85 -15.48
C ASP A 31 13.00 -9.21 -14.22
N ALA A 32 14.08 -9.78 -13.69
CA ALA A 32 14.76 -9.27 -12.51
C ALA A 32 15.28 -7.82 -12.68
N ASN A 33 15.66 -7.41 -13.90
CA ASN A 33 16.10 -6.06 -14.15
C ASN A 33 14.94 -5.05 -14.04
N ASN A 34 13.75 -5.45 -14.49
CA ASN A 34 12.54 -4.63 -14.34
C ASN A 34 12.21 -4.42 -12.87
N HIS A 35 12.29 -5.48 -12.03
CA HIS A 35 12.13 -5.36 -10.58
C HIS A 35 13.16 -4.40 -9.97
N ILE A 36 14.45 -4.58 -10.29
CA ILE A 36 15.52 -3.71 -9.78
C ILE A 36 15.26 -2.25 -10.16
N ARG A 37 14.86 -1.98 -11.40
CA ARG A 37 14.57 -0.60 -11.87
C ARG A 37 13.36 0.00 -11.16
N GLN A 38 12.33 -0.79 -10.93
CA GLN A 38 11.15 -0.35 -10.18
C GLN A 38 11.52 -0.02 -8.72
N ASP A 39 12.27 -0.90 -8.06
CA ASP A 39 12.73 -0.68 -6.70
C ASP A 39 13.62 0.56 -6.60
N GLN A 40 14.56 0.75 -7.53
CA GLN A 40 15.39 1.95 -7.59
C GLN A 40 14.55 3.23 -7.75
N ALA A 41 13.52 3.21 -8.59
CA ALA A 41 12.64 4.35 -8.78
C ALA A 41 11.83 4.66 -7.51
N MET A 42 11.32 3.63 -6.82
CA MET A 42 10.60 3.81 -5.55
C MET A 42 11.52 4.35 -4.45
N MET A 43 12.76 3.84 -4.35
CA MET A 43 13.74 4.31 -3.37
C MET A 43 14.21 5.75 -3.63
N ALA A 44 14.22 6.18 -4.89
CA ALA A 44 14.61 7.53 -5.27
C ALA A 44 13.47 8.56 -5.11
N LEU A 45 12.23 8.10 -4.89
CA LEU A 45 11.08 9.00 -4.73
C LEU A 45 11.10 9.64 -3.34
N ASP A 46 11.40 10.93 -3.31
CA ASP A 46 11.32 11.77 -2.10
C ASP A 46 10.47 13.01 -2.40
N VAL A 47 9.27 13.03 -1.85
CA VAL A 47 8.33 14.16 -2.02
C VAL A 47 8.81 15.44 -1.33
N SER A 48 9.78 15.37 -0.44
CA SER A 48 10.35 16.52 0.27
C SER A 48 11.52 17.17 -0.48
N GLU A 49 12.13 16.47 -1.44
CA GLU A 49 13.29 16.96 -2.20
C GLU A 49 13.06 18.34 -2.84
N PRO A 50 11.93 18.61 -3.56
CA PRO A 50 11.67 19.92 -4.13
C PRO A 50 11.50 21.05 -3.11
N PHE A 51 11.34 20.67 -1.83
CA PHE A 51 11.14 21.57 -0.69
C PHE A 51 12.37 21.64 0.23
N GLY A 52 13.54 21.27 -0.29
CA GLY A 52 14.79 21.25 0.45
C GLY A 52 14.85 20.21 1.57
N GLY A 53 14.21 19.07 1.39
CA GLY A 53 14.14 17.96 2.35
C GLY A 53 13.13 18.18 3.48
N SER A 54 12.28 19.22 3.40
CA SER A 54 11.30 19.52 4.45
C SER A 54 9.93 18.90 4.14
N MET A 55 9.57 17.85 4.87
CA MET A 55 8.25 17.23 4.78
C MET A 55 7.12 18.20 5.16
N GLU A 56 7.35 19.12 6.12
CA GLU A 56 6.38 20.13 6.50
C GLU A 56 6.07 21.10 5.35
N LYS A 57 7.09 21.54 4.61
CA LYS A 57 6.90 22.40 3.45
C LYS A 57 6.19 21.64 2.31
N ALA A 58 6.57 20.39 2.07
CA ALA A 58 5.89 19.52 1.10
C ALA A 58 4.41 19.36 1.48
N ALA A 59 4.11 19.07 2.73
CA ALA A 59 2.75 18.94 3.25
C ALA A 59 1.95 20.24 3.07
N SER A 60 2.54 21.40 3.35
CA SER A 60 1.84 22.71 3.21
C SER A 60 1.56 23.11 1.75
N ALA A 61 2.24 22.47 0.78
CA ALA A 61 1.94 22.66 -0.64
C ALA A 61 0.67 21.93 -1.10
N VAL A 62 0.22 20.91 -0.36
CA VAL A 62 -1.02 20.17 -0.66
C VAL A 62 -2.22 21.07 -0.36
N LYS A 63 -3.04 21.36 -1.37
CA LYS A 63 -4.24 22.21 -1.26
C LYS A 63 -5.55 21.43 -1.35
N ALA A 64 -5.49 20.20 -1.81
CA ALA A 64 -6.66 19.34 -1.89
C ALA A 64 -7.04 18.78 -0.51
N LYS A 65 -8.32 18.46 -0.32
CA LYS A 65 -8.72 17.51 0.72
C LYS A 65 -8.18 16.14 0.34
N VAL A 66 -7.73 15.38 1.31
CA VAL A 66 -7.11 14.06 1.09
C VAL A 66 -7.73 13.04 2.03
N LEU A 67 -8.14 11.91 1.48
CA LEU A 67 -8.45 10.70 2.23
C LEU A 67 -7.31 9.71 2.02
N ILE A 68 -6.77 9.16 3.09
CA ILE A 68 -5.76 8.11 3.05
C ILE A 68 -6.36 6.84 3.65
N VAL A 69 -6.34 5.76 2.88
CA VAL A 69 -6.77 4.43 3.32
C VAL A 69 -5.54 3.59 3.62
N VAL A 70 -5.44 3.04 4.83
CA VAL A 70 -4.23 2.37 5.31
C VAL A 70 -4.57 1.00 5.90
N ALA A 71 -3.91 -0.04 5.39
CA ALA A 71 -3.88 -1.37 6.01
C ALA A 71 -2.73 -1.43 7.03
N LEU A 72 -3.05 -1.57 8.32
CA LEU A 72 -2.02 -1.57 9.37
C LEU A 72 -1.10 -2.79 9.32
N GLN A 73 -1.55 -3.89 8.71
CA GLN A 73 -0.79 -5.13 8.52
C GLN A 73 -0.21 -5.26 7.10
N ASP A 74 -0.08 -4.16 6.38
CA ASP A 74 0.60 -4.18 5.08
C ASP A 74 2.13 -4.26 5.29
N HIS A 75 2.69 -5.41 4.90
CA HIS A 75 4.14 -5.67 4.95
C HIS A 75 4.82 -5.47 3.60
N THR A 76 4.06 -5.17 2.55
CA THR A 76 4.57 -4.88 1.21
C THR A 76 4.84 -3.38 1.07
N VAL A 77 3.85 -2.56 1.43
CA VAL A 77 3.99 -1.11 1.52
C VAL A 77 3.65 -0.71 2.95
N THR A 78 4.67 -0.45 3.75
CA THR A 78 4.49 -0.18 5.18
C THR A 78 3.65 1.08 5.42
N PRO A 79 2.71 1.04 6.38
CA PRO A 79 1.74 2.12 6.59
C PRO A 79 2.34 3.42 7.18
N GLY A 80 3.49 3.33 7.84
CA GLY A 80 4.10 4.43 8.58
C GLY A 80 4.22 5.74 7.79
N PRO A 81 4.92 5.75 6.65
CA PRO A 81 5.11 6.98 5.85
C PRO A 81 3.81 7.64 5.41
N ALA A 82 2.82 6.84 4.97
CA ALA A 82 1.51 7.36 4.57
C ALA A 82 0.77 8.00 5.74
N MET A 83 0.84 7.39 6.93
CA MET A 83 0.22 7.94 8.15
C MET A 83 0.92 9.21 8.64
N GLU A 84 2.24 9.28 8.58
CA GLU A 84 3.01 10.48 8.94
C GLU A 84 2.69 11.64 8.01
N PHE A 85 2.74 11.41 6.71
CA PHE A 85 2.37 12.42 5.72
C PHE A 85 0.91 12.85 5.88
N GLY A 86 0.00 11.89 6.07
CA GLY A 86 -1.41 12.16 6.31
C GLY A 86 -1.65 13.08 7.51
N LYS A 87 -0.93 12.88 8.61
CA LYS A 87 -0.98 13.79 9.76
C LYS A 87 -0.48 15.19 9.41
N ALA A 88 0.62 15.29 8.66
CA ALA A 88 1.20 16.57 8.27
C ALA A 88 0.27 17.39 7.38
N ILE A 89 -0.46 16.77 6.46
CA ILE A 89 -1.43 17.43 5.57
C ILE A 89 -2.85 17.52 6.17
N ARG A 90 -3.06 16.99 7.39
CA ARG A 90 -4.37 16.86 8.04
C ARG A 90 -5.39 16.09 7.21
N ALA A 91 -4.93 15.02 6.58
CA ALA A 91 -5.78 14.11 5.82
C ALA A 91 -6.78 13.39 6.72
N GLU A 92 -7.92 13.02 6.15
CA GLU A 92 -8.81 12.03 6.73
C GLU A 92 -8.16 10.64 6.61
N LEU A 93 -8.15 9.86 7.69
CA LEU A 93 -7.49 8.57 7.73
C LEU A 93 -8.51 7.46 7.99
N LEU A 94 -8.66 6.55 7.03
CA LEU A 94 -9.30 5.25 7.24
C LEU A 94 -8.21 4.22 7.53
N THR A 95 -8.07 3.81 8.78
CA THR A 95 -7.16 2.74 9.17
C THR A 95 -7.91 1.43 9.36
N VAL A 96 -7.39 0.36 8.77
CA VAL A 96 -7.97 -0.98 8.88
C VAL A 96 -6.92 -1.94 9.43
N ASN A 97 -7.27 -2.62 10.51
CA ASN A 97 -6.42 -3.63 11.14
C ASN A 97 -7.01 -5.01 10.91
N ASN A 98 -6.56 -5.68 9.87
CA ASN A 98 -6.94 -7.06 9.55
C ASN A 98 -5.78 -7.79 8.86
N GLU A 99 -5.98 -9.07 8.58
CA GLU A 99 -4.96 -9.94 7.99
C GLU A 99 -4.85 -9.84 6.45
N CYS A 100 -5.66 -9.00 5.82
CA CYS A 100 -5.62 -8.81 4.36
C CYS A 100 -4.33 -8.16 3.87
N GLY A 101 -3.65 -7.38 4.73
CA GLY A 101 -2.40 -6.73 4.39
C GLY A 101 -2.53 -5.84 3.15
N HIS A 102 -1.67 -6.04 2.16
CA HIS A 102 -1.68 -5.29 0.89
C HIS A 102 -2.95 -5.51 0.04
N GLN A 103 -3.72 -6.57 0.32
CA GLN A 103 -4.98 -6.88 -0.37
C GLN A 103 -6.19 -6.20 0.27
N LEU A 104 -6.00 -5.17 1.10
CA LEU A 104 -7.08 -4.51 1.84
C LEU A 104 -8.28 -4.13 0.96
N THR A 105 -8.04 -3.52 -0.20
CA THR A 105 -9.10 -3.06 -1.10
C THR A 105 -9.94 -4.20 -1.68
N SER A 106 -9.38 -5.41 -1.77
CA SER A 106 -10.11 -6.60 -2.21
C SER A 106 -10.93 -7.24 -1.08
N CYS A 107 -10.37 -7.26 0.15
CA CYS A 107 -11.03 -7.87 1.30
C CYS A 107 -12.12 -6.99 1.91
N GLU A 108 -11.90 -5.68 1.96
CA GLU A 108 -12.74 -4.68 2.64
C GLU A 108 -13.32 -3.70 1.63
N ASN A 109 -13.65 -4.18 0.43
CA ASN A 109 -14.10 -3.33 -0.67
C ASN A 109 -15.25 -2.42 -0.26
N ASP A 110 -16.28 -2.95 0.36
CA ASP A 110 -17.48 -2.18 0.73
C ASP A 110 -17.15 -1.07 1.74
N ARG A 111 -16.27 -1.36 2.69
CA ARG A 111 -15.81 -0.39 3.68
C ARG A 111 -15.01 0.73 3.04
N VAL A 112 -14.11 0.39 2.12
CA VAL A 112 -13.29 1.37 1.39
C VAL A 112 -14.15 2.23 0.49
N VAL A 113 -15.04 1.61 -0.30
CA VAL A 113 -15.97 2.30 -1.19
C VAL A 113 -16.91 3.22 -0.41
N GLY A 114 -17.42 2.77 0.74
CA GLY A 114 -18.25 3.59 1.62
C GLY A 114 -17.53 4.84 2.11
N ALA A 115 -16.31 4.69 2.61
CA ALA A 115 -15.51 5.83 3.07
C ALA A 115 -15.16 6.81 1.93
N VAL A 116 -14.85 6.31 0.75
CA VAL A 116 -14.62 7.16 -0.43
C VAL A 116 -15.88 7.92 -0.82
N ALA A 117 -17.04 7.25 -0.82
CA ALA A 117 -18.31 7.88 -1.14
C ALA A 117 -18.67 8.99 -0.14
N GLU A 118 -18.47 8.77 1.17
CA GLU A 118 -18.67 9.78 2.21
C GLU A 118 -17.71 10.97 2.05
N PHE A 119 -16.44 10.68 1.79
CA PHE A 119 -15.42 11.72 1.58
C PHE A 119 -15.74 12.62 0.38
N LEU A 120 -16.24 12.06 -0.72
CA LEU A 120 -16.56 12.81 -1.94
C LEU A 120 -17.84 13.67 -1.82
N GLN A 121 -18.63 13.48 -0.77
CA GLN A 121 -19.84 14.26 -0.49
C GLN A 121 -19.56 15.49 0.39
N GLN A 122 -18.35 15.66 0.91
CA GLN A 122 -17.92 16.79 1.74
C GLN A 122 -17.49 18.00 0.89
#